data_4aafa086bccfbc36efb40f7ecdb6b576
#
_entry.id   4aafa086bccfbc36efb40f7ecdb6b576
#
_cell.length_a   1.000
_cell.length_b   1.000
_cell.length_c   1.000
_cell.angle_alpha   90.00
_cell.angle_beta   90.00
_cell.angle_gamma   90.00
#
_symmetry.space_group_name_H-M   'P 1'
#
loop_
_entity.id
_entity.type
_entity.pdbx_description
1 polymer ?
#
loop_
_entity_poly.entity_id
_entity_poly.type
_entity_poly.pdbx_seq_one_letter_code
_entity_poly.pdbx_strand_id
1 'polypeptide(L)'
;TKVYTNIGEEGKQYVNWAKENNYKVWPMITNSNMSQTSKMLGDYKLRESVINQIVDYITEYNLDGINIDFEGMYETDKDNFSRFLIELRPRLNEIGAVLSVDVTAPDGAPEWSLCYDRYTLGKTADFIMFMAYDQYGVSSTTAGTTAGCDWVETNVKKFLGQEEVSADKLILGIPFYTRIWKEVNGNVTSDVINIGNIDKVIPSNAQRNWDESLNQYYVEYKKNGVTYKVWIEDEKSIEAKLNLISKYNLGGAAYWEYDRSTESVWKLISEKIGIK
;
A
#
# COMPACT_ATOMS: atom_id res chain seq x y z
N THR A 1 -10.83 -11.43 -21.12
CA THR A 1 -9.92 -10.94 -20.07
C THR A 1 -9.07 -12.09 -19.57
N LYS A 2 -7.77 -11.87 -19.47
CA LYS A 2 -6.82 -12.88 -19.00
C LYS A 2 -6.03 -12.30 -17.85
N VAL A 3 -5.91 -13.07 -16.76
CA VAL A 3 -4.96 -12.82 -15.69
C VAL A 3 -3.60 -13.35 -16.16
N TYR A 4 -2.59 -12.50 -16.11
CA TYR A 4 -1.23 -12.89 -16.44
C TYR A 4 -0.47 -13.15 -15.14
N THR A 5 0.30 -14.22 -15.13
CA THR A 5 1.22 -14.51 -14.03
C THR A 5 2.64 -14.58 -14.57
N ASN A 6 3.58 -14.09 -13.78
CA ASN A 6 5.01 -14.27 -13.98
C ASN A 6 5.61 -15.27 -12.97
N ILE A 7 4.76 -16.01 -12.25
CA ILE A 7 5.20 -17.08 -11.36
C ILE A 7 5.80 -18.20 -12.24
N GLY A 8 7.10 -18.19 -12.38
CA GLY A 8 7.87 -19.25 -13.02
C GLY A 8 8.31 -20.31 -12.02
N GLU A 9 9.32 -21.06 -12.40
CA GLU A 9 9.91 -22.09 -11.52
C GLU A 9 10.50 -21.49 -10.24
N GLU A 10 11.13 -20.32 -10.34
CA GLU A 10 11.67 -19.58 -9.18
C GLU A 10 10.55 -19.17 -8.19
N GLY A 11 9.40 -18.73 -8.71
CA GLY A 11 8.24 -18.41 -7.88
C GLY A 11 7.70 -19.63 -7.13
N LYS A 12 7.65 -20.79 -7.77
CA LYS A 12 7.27 -22.05 -7.11
C LYS A 12 8.26 -22.43 -6.01
N GLN A 13 9.55 -22.28 -6.27
CA GLN A 13 10.60 -22.53 -5.26
C GLN A 13 10.45 -21.58 -4.06
N TYR A 14 10.14 -20.29 -4.32
CA TYR A 14 9.86 -19.33 -3.26
C TYR A 14 8.65 -19.72 -2.42
N VAL A 15 7.54 -20.13 -3.03
CA VAL A 15 6.34 -20.58 -2.31
C VAL A 15 6.66 -21.79 -1.43
N ASN A 16 7.42 -22.77 -1.93
CA ASN A 16 7.82 -23.93 -1.15
C ASN A 16 8.70 -23.53 0.04
N TRP A 17 9.71 -22.69 -0.19
CA TRP A 17 10.57 -22.16 0.87
C TRP A 17 9.77 -21.38 1.93
N ALA A 18 8.84 -20.53 1.51
CA ALA A 18 8.01 -19.78 2.43
C ALA A 18 7.19 -20.70 3.35
N LYS A 19 6.59 -21.76 2.80
CA LYS A 19 5.83 -22.74 3.56
C LYS A 19 6.70 -23.55 4.54
N GLU A 20 7.88 -23.96 4.11
CA GLU A 20 8.86 -24.65 4.98
C GLU A 20 9.28 -23.77 6.17
N ASN A 21 9.25 -22.44 5.99
CA ASN A 21 9.57 -21.46 7.03
C ASN A 21 8.33 -20.85 7.72
N ASN A 22 7.15 -21.43 7.53
CA ASN A 22 5.88 -20.98 8.12
C ASN A 22 5.44 -19.57 7.70
N TYR A 23 5.85 -19.11 6.52
CA TYR A 23 5.34 -17.89 5.91
C TYR A 23 4.14 -18.18 5.02
N LYS A 24 3.17 -17.27 5.04
CA LYS A 24 2.03 -17.26 4.14
C LYS A 24 2.37 -16.50 2.86
N VAL A 25 1.88 -17.00 1.71
CA VAL A 25 2.08 -16.38 0.41
C VAL A 25 0.73 -16.12 -0.24
N TRP A 26 0.37 -14.84 -0.36
CA TRP A 26 -0.74 -14.41 -1.20
C TRP A 26 -0.27 -13.28 -2.13
N PRO A 27 -0.05 -13.59 -3.40
CA PRO A 27 0.44 -12.63 -4.38
C PRO A 27 -0.60 -11.53 -4.65
N MET A 28 -0.11 -10.40 -5.10
CA MET A 28 -0.90 -9.26 -5.51
C MET A 28 -1.31 -9.38 -6.98
N ILE A 29 -2.59 -9.13 -7.28
CA ILE A 29 -3.08 -8.92 -8.64
C ILE A 29 -3.39 -7.44 -8.83
N THR A 30 -2.76 -6.84 -9.83
CA THR A 30 -2.85 -5.40 -10.10
C THR A 30 -3.54 -5.11 -11.42
N ASN A 31 -4.24 -3.99 -11.50
CA ASN A 31 -4.64 -3.38 -12.76
C ASN A 31 -4.84 -1.86 -12.59
N SER A 32 -4.09 -1.07 -13.34
CA SER A 32 -4.17 0.40 -13.38
C SER A 32 -4.79 0.93 -14.68
N ASN A 33 -5.27 0.06 -15.57
CA ASN A 33 -5.96 0.48 -16.79
C ASN A 33 -7.46 0.64 -16.52
N MET A 34 -7.89 1.89 -16.25
CA MET A 34 -9.26 2.23 -15.86
C MET A 34 -10.32 1.63 -16.79
N SER A 35 -10.15 1.75 -18.11
CA SER A 35 -11.16 1.28 -19.07
C SER A 35 -11.22 -0.25 -19.12
N GLN A 36 -10.10 -0.93 -18.97
CA GLN A 36 -10.03 -2.38 -18.91
C GLN A 36 -10.65 -2.90 -17.60
N THR A 37 -10.35 -2.26 -16.49
CA THR A 37 -10.94 -2.55 -15.18
C THR A 37 -12.43 -2.36 -15.21
N SER A 38 -12.93 -1.20 -15.69
CA SER A 38 -14.35 -0.90 -15.80
C SER A 38 -15.10 -1.92 -16.65
N LYS A 39 -14.55 -2.26 -17.82
CA LYS A 39 -15.12 -3.29 -18.69
C LYS A 39 -15.22 -4.66 -18.01
N MET A 40 -14.16 -5.07 -17.29
CA MET A 40 -14.12 -6.34 -16.58
C MET A 40 -15.13 -6.34 -15.42
N LEU A 41 -15.16 -5.28 -14.63
CA LEU A 41 -16.06 -5.15 -13.49
C LEU A 41 -17.53 -5.04 -13.90
N GLY A 42 -17.85 -4.41 -15.04
CA GLY A 42 -19.20 -4.23 -15.55
C GLY A 42 -19.82 -5.47 -16.18
N ASP A 43 -19.03 -6.46 -16.59
CA ASP A 43 -19.50 -7.66 -17.29
C ASP A 43 -19.40 -8.90 -16.39
N TYR A 44 -20.54 -9.53 -16.10
CA TYR A 44 -20.61 -10.74 -15.28
C TYR A 44 -19.68 -11.86 -15.76
N LYS A 45 -19.67 -12.14 -17.09
CA LYS A 45 -18.87 -13.24 -17.66
C LYS A 45 -17.37 -12.95 -17.56
N LEU A 46 -16.98 -11.67 -17.65
CA LEU A 46 -15.59 -11.27 -17.49
C LEU A 46 -15.16 -11.37 -16.02
N ARG A 47 -16.00 -10.95 -15.07
CA ARG A 47 -15.73 -11.13 -13.64
C ARG A 47 -15.62 -12.61 -13.30
N GLU A 48 -16.58 -13.44 -13.71
CA GLU A 48 -16.55 -14.89 -13.49
C GLU A 48 -15.27 -15.53 -14.06
N SER A 49 -14.89 -15.15 -15.27
CA SER A 49 -13.64 -15.62 -15.88
C SER A 49 -12.40 -15.25 -15.10
N VAL A 50 -12.32 -14.03 -14.56
CA VAL A 50 -11.18 -13.57 -13.74
C VAL A 50 -11.17 -14.31 -12.41
N ILE A 51 -12.32 -14.46 -11.76
CA ILE A 51 -12.47 -15.21 -10.50
C ILE A 51 -11.99 -16.67 -10.66
N ASN A 52 -12.43 -17.36 -11.74
CA ASN A 52 -11.98 -18.71 -12.00
C ASN A 52 -10.47 -18.80 -12.17
N GLN A 53 -9.86 -17.88 -12.93
CA GLN A 53 -8.41 -17.82 -13.10
C GLN A 53 -7.68 -17.59 -11.78
N ILE A 54 -8.19 -16.70 -10.89
CA ILE A 54 -7.60 -16.47 -9.56
C ILE A 54 -7.63 -17.76 -8.73
N VAL A 55 -8.77 -18.45 -8.69
CA VAL A 55 -8.93 -19.71 -7.95
C VAL A 55 -8.02 -20.80 -8.50
N ASP A 56 -7.92 -20.90 -9.83
CA ASP A 56 -7.04 -21.85 -10.51
C ASP A 56 -5.58 -21.60 -10.14
N TYR A 57 -5.10 -20.33 -10.15
CA TYR A 57 -3.72 -19.99 -9.79
C TYR A 57 -3.43 -20.26 -8.31
N ILE A 58 -4.36 -19.93 -7.41
CA ILE A 58 -4.18 -20.22 -5.97
C ILE A 58 -4.02 -21.73 -5.76
N THR A 59 -4.83 -22.53 -6.45
CA THR A 59 -4.78 -24.00 -6.35
C THR A 59 -3.52 -24.57 -7.01
N GLU A 60 -3.19 -24.13 -8.24
CA GLU A 60 -2.04 -24.61 -9.01
C GLU A 60 -0.71 -24.34 -8.30
N TYR A 61 -0.56 -23.14 -7.74
CA TYR A 61 0.68 -22.72 -7.07
C TYR A 61 0.65 -22.92 -5.56
N ASN A 62 -0.42 -23.53 -5.02
CA ASN A 62 -0.58 -23.81 -3.59
C ASN A 62 -0.39 -22.55 -2.73
N LEU A 63 -1.04 -21.45 -3.12
CA LEU A 63 -0.97 -20.15 -2.45
C LEU A 63 -1.90 -20.10 -1.24
N ASP A 64 -1.64 -19.19 -0.30
CA ASP A 64 -2.46 -19.02 0.89
C ASP A 64 -3.60 -18.00 0.71
N GLY A 65 -3.62 -17.26 -0.39
CA GLY A 65 -4.64 -16.26 -0.70
C GLY A 65 -4.29 -15.40 -1.90
N ILE A 66 -4.96 -14.26 -1.99
CA ILE A 66 -4.76 -13.23 -3.03
C ILE A 66 -4.94 -11.84 -2.44
N ASN A 67 -4.13 -10.89 -2.89
CA ASN A 67 -4.31 -9.46 -2.64
C ASN A 67 -4.82 -8.78 -3.92
N ILE A 68 -5.90 -8.02 -3.83
CA ILE A 68 -6.49 -7.28 -4.96
C ILE A 68 -6.04 -5.82 -4.87
N ASP A 69 -5.25 -5.39 -5.84
CA ASP A 69 -4.70 -4.04 -5.96
C ASP A 69 -5.13 -3.41 -7.30
N PHE A 70 -6.39 -3.00 -7.38
CA PHE A 70 -6.92 -2.28 -8.53
C PHE A 70 -6.97 -0.79 -8.22
N GLU A 71 -6.10 -0.05 -8.90
CA GLU A 71 -5.92 1.37 -8.68
C GLU A 71 -6.41 2.22 -9.86
N GLY A 72 -6.73 3.50 -9.61
CA GLY A 72 -7.15 4.42 -10.64
C GLY A 72 -8.42 3.93 -11.34
N MET A 73 -9.46 3.59 -10.60
CA MET A 73 -10.76 3.16 -11.12
C MET A 73 -11.72 4.35 -11.27
N TYR A 74 -12.69 4.24 -12.18
CA TYR A 74 -13.78 5.24 -12.20
C TYR A 74 -14.61 5.15 -10.93
N GLU A 75 -15.06 6.30 -10.40
CA GLU A 75 -15.99 6.34 -9.26
C GLU A 75 -17.24 5.51 -9.53
N THR A 76 -17.72 5.48 -10.78
CA THR A 76 -18.88 4.71 -11.21
C THR A 76 -18.70 3.19 -11.13
N ASP A 77 -17.47 2.70 -10.97
CA ASP A 77 -17.18 1.28 -10.84
C ASP A 77 -17.21 0.79 -9.38
N LYS A 78 -17.41 1.67 -8.41
CA LYS A 78 -17.41 1.37 -6.98
C LYS A 78 -18.28 0.15 -6.62
N ASP A 79 -19.53 0.13 -7.07
CA ASP A 79 -20.46 -0.95 -6.77
C ASP A 79 -20.08 -2.25 -7.49
N ASN A 80 -19.56 -2.15 -8.71
CA ASN A 80 -19.09 -3.29 -9.48
C ASN A 80 -17.81 -3.89 -8.90
N PHE A 81 -16.92 -3.06 -8.34
CA PHE A 81 -15.73 -3.53 -7.63
C PHE A 81 -16.12 -4.28 -6.34
N SER A 82 -17.03 -3.70 -5.55
CA SER A 82 -17.58 -4.39 -4.37
C SER A 82 -18.22 -5.73 -4.76
N ARG A 83 -19.01 -5.75 -5.83
CA ARG A 83 -19.63 -6.98 -6.36
C ARG A 83 -18.59 -8.03 -6.76
N PHE A 84 -17.54 -7.63 -7.45
CA PHE A 84 -16.45 -8.54 -7.82
C PHE A 84 -15.87 -9.27 -6.60
N LEU A 85 -15.62 -8.55 -5.48
CA LEU A 85 -15.11 -9.15 -4.26
C LEU A 85 -16.16 -10.02 -3.55
N ILE A 86 -17.44 -9.62 -3.56
CA ILE A 86 -18.55 -10.42 -3.03
C ILE A 86 -18.69 -11.75 -3.82
N GLU A 87 -18.51 -11.72 -5.13
CA GLU A 87 -18.52 -12.91 -5.98
C GLU A 87 -17.25 -13.79 -5.79
N LEU A 88 -16.09 -13.18 -5.55
CA LEU A 88 -14.82 -13.88 -5.32
C LEU A 88 -14.77 -14.56 -3.93
N ARG A 89 -15.26 -13.90 -2.87
CA ARG A 89 -15.15 -14.34 -1.47
C ARG A 89 -15.58 -15.80 -1.23
N PRO A 90 -16.79 -16.25 -1.64
CA PRO A 90 -17.22 -17.63 -1.42
C PRO A 90 -16.32 -18.65 -2.10
N ARG A 91 -15.80 -18.33 -3.28
CA ARG A 91 -14.88 -19.19 -4.04
C ARG A 91 -13.55 -19.39 -3.30
N LEU A 92 -13.04 -18.32 -2.68
CA LEU A 92 -11.85 -18.41 -1.83
C LEU A 92 -12.10 -19.17 -0.53
N ASN A 93 -13.29 -19.04 0.06
CA ASN A 93 -13.67 -19.81 1.24
C ASN A 93 -13.67 -21.32 1.01
N GLU A 94 -14.13 -21.76 -0.18
CA GLU A 94 -14.14 -23.19 -0.56
C GLU A 94 -12.75 -23.82 -0.55
N ILE A 95 -11.70 -23.03 -0.81
CA ILE A 95 -10.30 -23.49 -0.84
C ILE A 95 -9.48 -22.98 0.36
N GLY A 96 -10.11 -22.34 1.35
CA GLY A 96 -9.45 -21.84 2.55
C GLY A 96 -8.45 -20.69 2.31
N ALA A 97 -8.64 -19.92 1.22
CA ALA A 97 -7.72 -18.85 0.82
C ALA A 97 -8.12 -17.49 1.40
N VAL A 98 -7.12 -16.69 1.76
CA VAL A 98 -7.26 -15.31 2.27
C VAL A 98 -7.59 -14.36 1.12
N LEU A 99 -8.46 -13.38 1.37
CA LEU A 99 -8.74 -12.24 0.51
C LEU A 99 -8.29 -10.95 1.21
N SER A 100 -7.36 -10.22 0.61
CA SER A 100 -7.02 -8.85 1.01
C SER A 100 -7.20 -7.87 -0.14
N VAL A 101 -7.40 -6.60 0.18
CA VAL A 101 -7.68 -5.56 -0.79
C VAL A 101 -6.89 -4.31 -0.43
N ASP A 102 -6.15 -3.77 -1.40
CA ASP A 102 -5.46 -2.50 -1.25
C ASP A 102 -6.44 -1.34 -1.53
N VAL A 103 -6.42 -0.34 -0.67
CA VAL A 103 -7.24 0.86 -0.81
C VAL A 103 -6.44 2.10 -0.43
N THR A 104 -6.74 3.21 -1.08
CA THR A 104 -6.17 4.53 -0.77
C THR A 104 -6.88 5.20 0.40
N ALA A 105 -6.36 6.35 0.83
CA ALA A 105 -6.99 7.19 1.85
C ALA A 105 -8.42 7.63 1.46
N PRO A 106 -9.37 7.73 2.41
CA PRO A 106 -10.69 8.29 2.18
C PRO A 106 -10.64 9.83 2.13
N ASP A 107 -10.06 10.39 1.06
CA ASP A 107 -9.82 11.81 0.86
C ASP A 107 -10.80 12.49 -0.11
N GLY A 108 -11.66 11.70 -0.77
CA GLY A 108 -12.69 12.18 -1.70
C GLY A 108 -12.22 12.36 -3.15
N ALA A 109 -11.02 11.94 -3.50
CA ALA A 109 -10.56 11.94 -4.90
C ALA A 109 -11.38 10.94 -5.74
N PRO A 110 -11.99 11.35 -6.89
CA PRO A 110 -12.93 10.49 -7.63
C PRO A 110 -12.35 9.14 -8.04
N GLU A 111 -11.15 9.14 -8.63
CA GLU A 111 -10.53 7.94 -9.24
C GLU A 111 -9.61 7.19 -8.28
N TRP A 112 -9.28 7.79 -7.14
CA TRP A 112 -8.33 7.24 -6.15
C TRP A 112 -8.99 6.94 -4.80
N SER A 113 -10.15 7.50 -4.51
CA SER A 113 -10.81 7.35 -3.21
C SER A 113 -12.27 6.96 -3.34
N LEU A 114 -13.07 7.70 -4.12
CA LEU A 114 -14.51 7.46 -4.24
C LEU A 114 -14.86 6.19 -5.02
N CYS A 115 -13.90 5.59 -5.71
CA CYS A 115 -14.03 4.30 -6.38
C CYS A 115 -14.07 3.09 -5.41
N TYR A 116 -13.83 3.30 -4.10
CA TYR A 116 -13.88 2.24 -3.08
C TYR A 116 -15.06 2.43 -2.14
N ASP A 117 -15.91 1.43 -2.01
CA ASP A 117 -16.86 1.27 -0.90
C ASP A 117 -16.18 0.50 0.23
N ARG A 118 -15.41 1.22 1.06
CA ARG A 118 -14.58 0.63 2.12
C ARG A 118 -15.39 -0.11 3.18
N TYR A 119 -16.63 0.32 3.41
CA TYR A 119 -17.55 -0.40 4.30
C TYR A 119 -17.84 -1.80 3.79
N THR A 120 -18.30 -1.93 2.54
CA THR A 120 -18.60 -3.23 1.91
C THR A 120 -17.34 -4.07 1.76
N LEU A 121 -16.20 -3.46 1.37
CA LEU A 121 -14.91 -4.15 1.28
C LEU A 121 -14.48 -4.72 2.63
N GLY A 122 -14.59 -3.95 3.72
CA GLY A 122 -14.27 -4.37 5.08
C GLY A 122 -15.16 -5.51 5.61
N LYS A 123 -16.41 -5.61 5.14
CA LYS A 123 -17.29 -6.74 5.48
C LYS A 123 -16.96 -7.99 4.66
N THR A 124 -16.41 -7.83 3.45
CA THR A 124 -16.20 -8.91 2.48
C THR A 124 -14.80 -9.53 2.58
N ALA A 125 -13.76 -8.70 2.65
CA ALA A 125 -12.37 -9.16 2.72
C ALA A 125 -11.96 -9.59 4.15
N ASP A 126 -10.91 -10.39 4.24
CA ASP A 126 -10.25 -10.72 5.52
C ASP A 126 -9.43 -9.53 6.00
N PHE A 127 -8.74 -8.82 5.09
CA PHE A 127 -7.93 -7.65 5.40
C PHE A 127 -8.12 -6.53 4.39
N ILE A 128 -8.08 -5.31 4.89
CA ILE A 128 -8.02 -4.06 4.12
C ILE A 128 -6.62 -3.49 4.30
N MET A 129 -5.85 -3.42 3.23
CA MET A 129 -4.53 -2.82 3.20
C MET A 129 -4.67 -1.33 2.90
N PHE A 130 -4.59 -0.49 3.92
CA PHE A 130 -4.58 0.95 3.71
C PHE A 130 -3.20 1.38 3.21
N MET A 131 -3.08 1.78 1.96
CA MET A 131 -1.88 2.38 1.37
C MET A 131 -1.65 3.76 1.97
N ALA A 132 -1.06 3.82 3.18
CA ALA A 132 -0.85 5.07 3.91
C ALA A 132 0.41 5.81 3.43
N TYR A 133 0.52 5.99 2.11
CA TYR A 133 1.63 6.67 1.45
C TYR A 133 1.15 7.40 0.18
N ASP A 134 2.10 8.07 -0.50
CA ASP A 134 1.83 8.97 -1.62
C ASP A 134 0.82 10.09 -1.29
N GLN A 135 0.84 10.58 -0.02
CA GLN A 135 0.10 11.78 0.39
C GLN A 135 0.36 12.94 -0.57
N TYR A 136 1.62 13.10 -0.98
CA TYR A 136 2.03 13.90 -2.13
C TYR A 136 2.73 12.98 -3.12
N GLY A 137 2.00 12.55 -4.15
CA GLY A 137 2.48 11.61 -5.17
C GLY A 137 3.22 12.29 -6.32
N VAL A 138 3.63 11.51 -7.31
CA VAL A 138 4.43 11.96 -8.47
C VAL A 138 3.76 13.07 -9.28
N SER A 139 2.43 13.12 -9.31
CA SER A 139 1.64 14.12 -10.03
C SER A 139 1.40 15.42 -9.24
N SER A 140 1.87 15.49 -7.98
CA SER A 140 1.69 16.69 -7.17
C SER A 140 2.43 17.88 -7.76
N THR A 141 1.75 19.02 -7.83
CA THR A 141 2.30 20.32 -8.27
C THR A 141 2.97 21.09 -7.12
N THR A 142 2.90 20.56 -5.90
CA THR A 142 3.55 21.10 -4.71
C THR A 142 4.37 20.02 -4.01
N ALA A 143 5.51 20.41 -3.47
CA ALA A 143 6.33 19.52 -2.65
C ALA A 143 5.65 19.22 -1.32
N GLY A 144 5.70 17.96 -0.89
CA GLY A 144 5.12 17.52 0.37
C GLY A 144 5.64 16.16 0.82
N THR A 145 5.22 15.73 1.99
CA THR A 145 5.61 14.43 2.56
C THR A 145 4.96 13.26 1.85
N THR A 146 5.66 12.14 1.80
CA THR A 146 5.12 10.87 1.29
C THR A 146 4.07 10.29 2.24
N ALA A 147 4.27 10.40 3.55
CA ALA A 147 3.39 9.84 4.57
C ALA A 147 3.57 10.55 5.92
N GLY A 148 3.04 11.74 6.08
CA GLY A 148 3.04 12.46 7.37
C GLY A 148 2.20 11.72 8.42
N CYS A 149 2.71 11.57 9.63
CA CYS A 149 2.06 10.75 10.66
C CYS A 149 0.68 11.28 11.07
N ASP A 150 0.48 12.59 11.06
CA ASP A 150 -0.80 13.26 11.31
C ASP A 150 -1.86 12.91 10.24
N TRP A 151 -1.45 12.91 8.96
CA TRP A 151 -2.32 12.50 7.86
C TRP A 151 -2.63 11.00 7.94
N VAL A 152 -1.63 10.16 8.23
CA VAL A 152 -1.83 8.72 8.41
C VAL A 152 -2.83 8.46 9.53
N GLU A 153 -2.63 9.07 10.70
CA GLU A 153 -3.51 8.90 11.85
C GLU A 153 -4.94 9.41 11.58
N THR A 154 -5.06 10.54 10.89
CA THR A 154 -6.36 11.10 10.51
C THR A 154 -7.14 10.13 9.62
N ASN A 155 -6.48 9.50 8.66
CA ASN A 155 -7.14 8.53 7.78
C ASN A 155 -7.43 7.21 8.49
N VAL A 156 -6.56 6.72 9.37
CA VAL A 156 -6.90 5.57 10.25
C VAL A 156 -8.21 5.82 11.01
N LYS A 157 -8.37 7.01 11.60
CA LYS A 157 -9.63 7.38 12.31
C LYS A 157 -10.84 7.38 11.38
N LYS A 158 -10.68 7.82 10.11
CA LYS A 158 -11.78 7.75 9.12
C LYS A 158 -12.13 6.31 8.76
N PHE A 159 -11.15 5.45 8.53
CA PHE A 159 -11.41 4.03 8.27
C PHE A 159 -12.21 3.37 9.40
N LEU A 160 -11.84 3.63 10.65
CA LEU A 160 -12.48 3.04 11.81
C LEU A 160 -13.86 3.65 12.10
N GLY A 161 -14.02 4.95 11.94
CA GLY A 161 -15.24 5.69 12.33
C GLY A 161 -16.21 5.92 11.18
N GLN A 162 -15.76 6.43 10.04
CA GLN A 162 -16.64 6.79 8.92
C GLN A 162 -16.90 5.62 7.97
N GLU A 163 -15.87 4.84 7.70
CA GLU A 163 -15.93 3.69 6.79
C GLU A 163 -16.29 2.38 7.54
N GLU A 164 -16.35 2.40 8.86
CA GLU A 164 -16.70 1.28 9.76
C GLU A 164 -15.91 -0.01 9.47
N VAL A 165 -14.66 0.13 9.03
CA VAL A 165 -13.74 -0.99 8.87
C VAL A 165 -13.30 -1.46 10.26
N SER A 166 -13.40 -2.76 10.52
CA SER A 166 -12.96 -3.35 11.81
C SER A 166 -11.45 -3.19 11.99
N ALA A 167 -11.01 -2.76 13.17
CA ALA A 167 -9.61 -2.44 13.43
C ALA A 167 -8.68 -3.64 13.19
N ASP A 168 -9.10 -4.84 13.59
CA ASP A 168 -8.37 -6.11 13.41
C ASP A 168 -8.22 -6.53 11.93
N LYS A 169 -9.03 -5.95 11.03
CA LYS A 169 -8.92 -6.16 9.59
C LYS A 169 -8.12 -5.06 8.86
N LEU A 170 -7.92 -3.91 9.50
CA LEU A 170 -7.19 -2.79 8.90
C LEU A 170 -5.68 -2.98 9.07
N ILE A 171 -4.98 -3.14 7.95
CA ILE A 171 -3.53 -3.25 7.88
C ILE A 171 -2.95 -1.92 7.42
N LEU A 172 -2.00 -1.39 8.18
CA LEU A 172 -1.38 -0.10 7.87
C LEU A 172 -0.22 -0.28 6.88
N GLY A 173 -0.38 0.23 5.66
CA GLY A 173 0.68 0.30 4.66
C GLY A 173 1.69 1.38 5.00
N ILE A 174 2.97 1.03 5.13
CA ILE A 174 4.07 1.93 5.49
C ILE A 174 5.08 1.96 4.34
N PRO A 175 5.49 3.16 3.84
CA PRO A 175 6.46 3.25 2.78
C PRO A 175 7.90 3.05 3.27
N PHE A 176 8.71 2.32 2.51
CA PHE A 176 10.16 2.26 2.67
C PHE A 176 10.89 3.17 1.68
N TYR A 177 10.24 4.26 1.31
CA TYR A 177 10.75 5.29 0.41
C TYR A 177 10.22 6.67 0.82
N THR A 178 10.89 7.69 0.33
CA THR A 178 10.40 9.05 0.33
C THR A 178 10.61 9.69 -1.04
N ARG A 179 10.17 10.95 -1.20
CA ARG A 179 10.39 11.72 -2.43
C ARG A 179 11.36 12.86 -2.19
N ILE A 180 12.33 13.03 -3.11
CA ILE A 180 13.10 14.26 -3.23
C ILE A 180 12.44 15.15 -4.27
N TRP A 181 11.99 16.28 -3.82
CA TRP A 181 11.35 17.30 -4.65
C TRP A 181 12.38 18.26 -5.18
N LYS A 182 12.20 18.67 -6.44
CA LYS A 182 13.04 19.62 -7.16
C LYS A 182 12.16 20.77 -7.62
N GLU A 183 12.47 21.97 -7.17
CA GLU A 183 11.76 23.19 -7.53
C GLU A 183 12.67 24.08 -8.36
N VAL A 184 12.26 24.36 -9.60
CA VAL A 184 12.98 25.22 -10.55
C VAL A 184 11.98 26.12 -11.27
N ASN A 185 12.13 27.43 -11.13
CA ASN A 185 11.30 28.44 -11.83
C ASN A 185 9.78 28.17 -11.69
N GLY A 186 9.34 27.74 -10.50
CA GLY A 186 7.94 27.44 -10.22
C GLY A 186 7.47 26.04 -10.66
N ASN A 187 8.29 25.28 -11.35
CA ASN A 187 8.00 23.88 -11.67
C ASN A 187 8.47 22.97 -10.54
N VAL A 188 7.61 22.01 -10.18
CA VAL A 188 7.87 20.99 -9.15
C VAL A 188 7.90 19.62 -9.80
N THR A 189 8.96 18.87 -9.53
CA THR A 189 9.11 17.45 -9.91
C THR A 189 9.66 16.66 -8.76
N SER A 190 9.52 15.35 -8.77
CA SER A 190 10.08 14.50 -7.72
C SER A 190 10.64 13.19 -8.24
N ASP A 191 11.63 12.67 -7.51
CA ASP A 191 12.14 11.31 -7.67
C ASP A 191 11.97 10.55 -6.34
N VAL A 192 11.85 9.23 -6.42
CA VAL A 192 11.81 8.35 -5.25
C VAL A 192 13.22 8.13 -4.70
N ILE A 193 13.37 8.15 -3.38
CA ILE A 193 14.57 7.74 -2.65
C ILE A 193 14.20 6.58 -1.74
N ASN A 194 14.83 5.43 -1.90
CA ASN A 194 14.72 4.32 -0.96
C ASN A 194 15.37 4.71 0.38
N ILE A 195 14.82 4.27 1.50
CA ILE A 195 15.32 4.66 2.83
C ILE A 195 16.81 4.37 3.01
N GLY A 196 17.32 3.25 2.49
CA GLY A 196 18.75 2.91 2.52
C GLY A 196 19.68 3.81 1.69
N ASN A 197 19.13 4.75 0.91
CA ASN A 197 19.90 5.66 0.07
C ASN A 197 19.81 7.13 0.49
N ILE A 198 19.10 7.45 1.55
CA ILE A 198 18.88 8.84 1.99
C ILE A 198 20.20 9.56 2.23
N ASP A 199 21.13 8.96 2.97
CA ASP A 199 22.42 9.56 3.28
C ASP A 199 23.40 9.67 2.09
N LYS A 200 23.09 8.94 0.99
CA LYS A 200 23.84 9.06 -0.27
C LYS A 200 23.33 10.20 -1.14
N VAL A 201 22.04 10.53 -1.02
CA VAL A 201 21.35 11.52 -1.87
C VAL A 201 21.34 12.90 -1.22
N ILE A 202 21.06 12.98 0.09
CA ILE A 202 21.00 14.23 0.83
C ILE A 202 22.42 14.62 1.25
N PRO A 203 22.88 15.87 0.98
CA PRO A 203 24.21 16.33 1.42
C PRO A 203 24.35 16.21 2.93
N SER A 204 25.51 15.73 3.39
CA SER A 204 25.79 15.52 4.83
C SER A 204 25.74 16.80 5.68
N ASN A 205 25.94 17.96 5.05
CA ASN A 205 25.86 19.28 5.68
C ASN A 205 24.46 19.92 5.57
N ALA A 206 23.49 19.28 4.95
CA ALA A 206 22.11 19.76 4.90
C ALA A 206 21.46 19.59 6.30
N GLN A 207 20.87 20.68 6.79
CA GLN A 207 20.23 20.69 8.10
C GLN A 207 18.95 19.82 8.08
N ARG A 208 18.81 18.91 9.03
CA ARG A 208 17.63 18.09 9.26
C ARG A 208 16.84 18.68 10.44
N ASN A 209 15.65 19.17 10.16
CA ASN A 209 14.78 19.75 11.18
C ASN A 209 13.63 18.77 11.46
N TRP A 210 13.48 18.36 12.71
CA TRP A 210 12.39 17.47 13.10
C TRP A 210 11.05 18.24 13.11
N ASP A 211 10.05 17.69 12.42
CA ASP A 211 8.67 18.15 12.47
C ASP A 211 7.86 17.22 13.35
N GLU A 212 7.39 17.72 14.48
CA GLU A 212 6.65 16.95 15.49
C GLU A 212 5.27 16.50 14.99
N SER A 213 4.66 17.23 14.08
CA SER A 213 3.32 16.87 13.56
C SER A 213 3.40 15.75 12.55
N LEU A 214 4.39 15.80 11.67
CA LEU A 214 4.64 14.80 10.66
C LEU A 214 5.39 13.58 11.19
N ASN A 215 6.07 13.74 12.34
CA ASN A 215 7.03 12.77 12.87
C ASN A 215 8.10 12.41 11.82
N GLN A 216 8.66 13.43 11.18
CA GLN A 216 9.66 13.29 10.12
C GLN A 216 10.70 14.38 10.19
N TYR A 217 11.90 14.12 9.70
CA TYR A 217 12.88 15.17 9.45
C TYR A 217 12.58 15.86 8.12
N TYR A 218 12.46 17.18 8.14
CA TYR A 218 12.42 18.01 6.95
C TYR A 218 13.82 18.51 6.60
N VAL A 219 14.15 18.44 5.32
CA VAL A 219 15.41 18.95 4.75
C VAL A 219 15.11 19.82 3.55
N GLU A 220 15.72 21.02 3.53
CA GLU A 220 15.72 21.89 2.37
C GLU A 220 17.14 22.35 2.07
N TYR A 221 17.56 22.28 0.83
CA TYR A 221 18.86 22.79 0.38
C TYR A 221 18.82 23.26 -1.08
N LYS A 222 19.78 24.11 -1.45
CA LYS A 222 19.94 24.60 -2.82
C LYS A 222 21.22 24.04 -3.43
N LYS A 223 21.14 23.57 -4.68
CA LYS A 223 22.27 23.11 -5.46
C LYS A 223 22.04 23.44 -6.94
N ASN A 224 23.02 24.14 -7.58
CA ASN A 224 22.97 24.48 -9.01
C ASN A 224 21.66 25.20 -9.44
N GLY A 225 21.15 26.12 -8.63
CA GLY A 225 19.92 26.86 -8.92
C GLY A 225 18.60 26.10 -8.66
N VAL A 226 18.67 24.85 -8.22
CA VAL A 226 17.52 24.01 -7.87
C VAL A 226 17.33 24.02 -6.36
N THR A 227 16.09 24.21 -5.90
CA THR A 227 15.72 23.97 -4.49
C THR A 227 15.26 22.53 -4.34
N TYR A 228 15.87 21.83 -3.40
CA TYR A 228 15.53 20.45 -3.04
C TYR A 228 14.81 20.43 -1.71
N LYS A 229 13.73 19.64 -1.62
CA LYS A 229 12.97 19.42 -0.38
C LYS A 229 12.74 17.93 -0.18
N VAL A 230 12.89 17.45 1.05
CA VAL A 230 12.69 16.05 1.41
C VAL A 230 12.08 15.99 2.80
N TRP A 231 11.04 15.20 2.96
CA TRP A 231 10.53 14.71 4.25
C TRP A 231 11.01 13.28 4.40
N ILE A 232 11.94 13.06 5.34
CA ILE A 232 12.69 11.80 5.43
C ILE A 232 11.82 10.71 6.05
N GLU A 233 11.74 9.56 5.37
CA GLU A 233 11.33 8.31 6.01
C GLU A 233 12.57 7.60 6.55
N ASP A 234 12.59 7.33 7.85
CA ASP A 234 13.65 6.66 8.56
C ASP A 234 13.08 5.80 9.71
N GLU A 235 13.94 5.20 10.51
CA GLU A 235 13.54 4.37 11.65
C GLU A 235 12.61 5.13 12.60
N LYS A 236 12.85 6.42 12.85
CA LYS A 236 12.05 7.22 13.79
C LYS A 236 10.65 7.51 13.27
N SER A 237 10.53 7.85 11.99
CA SER A 237 9.24 8.07 11.34
C SER A 237 8.43 6.77 11.18
N ILE A 238 9.11 5.66 10.89
CA ILE A 238 8.49 4.33 10.83
C ILE A 238 8.02 3.90 12.22
N GLU A 239 8.81 4.11 13.27
CA GLU A 239 8.40 3.82 14.65
C GLU A 239 7.12 4.58 15.04
N ALA A 240 7.02 5.85 14.67
CA ALA A 240 5.82 6.64 14.93
C ALA A 240 4.57 6.02 14.28
N LYS A 241 4.69 5.53 13.04
CA LYS A 241 3.59 4.85 12.32
C LYS A 241 3.27 3.48 12.93
N LEU A 242 4.28 2.70 13.33
CA LEU A 242 4.09 1.42 14.02
C LEU A 242 3.34 1.59 15.35
N ASN A 243 3.58 2.69 16.07
CA ASN A 243 2.86 2.99 17.31
C ASN A 243 1.35 3.22 17.08
N LEU A 244 0.91 3.62 15.87
CA LEU A 244 -0.51 3.74 15.54
C LEU A 244 -1.20 2.37 15.51
N ILE A 245 -0.49 1.30 15.14
CA ILE A 245 -1.02 -0.07 15.12
C ILE A 245 -1.47 -0.46 16.53
N SER A 246 -0.61 -0.30 17.53
CA SER A 246 -0.96 -0.59 18.92
C SER A 246 -2.00 0.39 19.47
N LYS A 247 -1.91 1.67 19.11
CA LYS A 247 -2.83 2.72 19.59
C LYS A 247 -4.28 2.46 19.15
N TYR A 248 -4.48 1.95 17.95
CA TYR A 248 -5.81 1.71 17.38
C TYR A 248 -6.19 0.23 17.30
N ASN A 249 -5.36 -0.69 17.84
CA ASN A 249 -5.54 -2.14 17.76
C ASN A 249 -5.73 -2.63 16.32
N LEU A 250 -4.93 -2.11 15.39
CA LEU A 250 -4.99 -2.51 13.99
C LEU A 250 -4.52 -3.94 13.79
N GLY A 251 -4.96 -4.58 12.70
CA GLY A 251 -4.61 -5.95 12.36
C GLY A 251 -3.12 -6.18 12.09
N GLY A 252 -2.37 -5.13 11.73
CA GLY A 252 -0.93 -5.22 11.47
C GLY A 252 -0.41 -4.13 10.57
N ALA A 253 0.77 -4.36 9.99
CA ALA A 253 1.39 -3.50 9.00
C ALA A 253 1.73 -4.24 7.72
N ALA A 254 1.70 -3.53 6.60
CA ALA A 254 2.29 -3.92 5.32
C ALA A 254 3.36 -2.90 4.92
N TYR A 255 4.31 -3.31 4.10
CA TYR A 255 5.45 -2.44 3.77
C TYR A 255 5.68 -2.38 2.26
N TRP A 256 5.77 -1.18 1.71
CA TRP A 256 6.07 -0.96 0.30
C TRP A 256 7.45 -0.31 0.12
N GLU A 257 8.49 -1.04 -0.30
CA GLU A 257 8.52 -2.49 -0.54
C GLU A 257 9.84 -3.07 -0.01
N TYR A 258 9.92 -4.39 0.09
CA TYR A 258 11.01 -5.09 0.79
C TYR A 258 12.42 -4.68 0.33
N ASP A 259 12.67 -4.57 -0.97
CA ASP A 259 13.98 -4.23 -1.54
C ASP A 259 14.39 -2.76 -1.34
N ARG A 260 13.49 -1.92 -0.82
CA ARG A 260 13.74 -0.52 -0.43
C ARG A 260 14.14 -0.37 1.02
N SER A 261 14.08 -1.44 1.80
CA SER A 261 14.30 -1.47 3.24
C SER A 261 15.78 -1.46 3.64
N THR A 262 16.01 -1.40 4.94
CA THR A 262 17.32 -1.60 5.57
C THR A 262 17.22 -2.65 6.67
N GLU A 263 18.35 -3.27 7.02
CA GLU A 263 18.41 -4.24 8.13
C GLU A 263 17.99 -3.60 9.46
N SER A 264 18.38 -2.35 9.69
CA SER A 264 18.03 -1.59 10.91
C SER A 264 16.51 -1.38 11.06
N VAL A 265 15.81 -1.11 9.94
CA VAL A 265 14.36 -0.98 9.93
C VAL A 265 13.67 -2.31 10.24
N TRP A 266 14.15 -3.42 9.67
CA TRP A 266 13.59 -4.74 9.99
C TRP A 266 13.82 -5.14 11.44
N LYS A 267 14.97 -4.79 12.01
CA LYS A 267 15.24 -4.98 13.44
C LYS A 267 14.26 -4.19 14.30
N LEU A 268 14.04 -2.92 14.00
CA LEU A 268 13.03 -2.08 14.69
C LEU A 268 11.63 -2.72 14.61
N ILE A 269 11.21 -3.14 13.41
CA ILE A 269 9.91 -3.78 13.21
C ILE A 269 9.78 -5.03 14.08
N SER A 270 10.78 -5.92 14.05
CA SER A 270 10.77 -7.15 14.84
C SER A 270 10.65 -6.87 16.35
N GLU A 271 11.34 -5.86 16.85
CA GLU A 271 11.28 -5.43 18.26
C GLU A 271 9.90 -4.88 18.63
N LYS A 272 9.24 -4.14 17.71
CA LYS A 272 7.96 -3.47 17.98
C LYS A 272 6.74 -4.38 17.86
N ILE A 273 6.72 -5.28 16.89
CA ILE A 273 5.57 -6.18 16.66
C ILE A 273 5.78 -7.58 17.24
N GLY A 274 6.91 -7.81 17.93
CA GLY A 274 7.15 -9.04 18.68
C GLY A 274 7.35 -10.29 17.80
N ILE A 275 7.81 -10.13 16.57
CA ILE A 275 8.28 -11.27 15.76
C ILE A 275 9.56 -11.79 16.40
N LYS A 276 9.50 -13.03 16.89
CA LYS A 276 10.66 -13.75 17.43
C LYS A 276 11.28 -14.62 16.35
#